data_dac4361f476a9a7bf743f620e2561819
#
_entry.id   dac4361f476a9a7bf743f620e2561819
#
_cell.length_a   1.000
_cell.length_b   1.000
_cell.length_c   1.000
_cell.angle_alpha   90.00
_cell.angle_beta   90.00
_cell.angle_gamma   90.00
#
_symmetry.space_group_name_H-M   'P 1'
#
loop_
_entity.id
_entity.type
_entity.pdbx_description
1 polymer ?
#
loop_
_entity_poly.entity_id
_entity_poly.type
_entity_poly.pdbx_seq_one_letter_code
_entity_poly.pdbx_strand_id
1 'polypeptide(L)'
;MIYNESKYNRQWETKKLSELGVFARGKSKHRPRNDERLFEGGGYPLVQTGEIKDANLYIRHHEQEYGDFGLKQSKLWNTGTLCITIAANIAETAILAYPMCFPDSIVGFSANHEKSSEKFMYYIFEYIKKSIQNAATGSIQDNINIDYLTSLDFKVPSKKYQDEMVMLLSAIDEKILLNSEINDNLEQQAKLIYDYWFTQFDFPDENGKPYCSSGGKMVWNEQLKRTIPEGWITSPLSDIFTFKSGYSFSSDLYEVSGKYKLLTIKNVQSNGIYLNVDNYINILPDNVPEYCLLKAKDILMSLTGNVGRVGIMYANNCLLNQRVALAEPVDINQRVFVYFLLKSDIIHKQYEMIANGSSQQNLSPIEAEKVIIAYNPEVAIKFSTLCSEHLNTIVSNLA
;
A
#
# COMPACT_ATOMS: atom_id res chain seq x y z
N MET A 1 27.79 -18.55 12.31
CA MET A 1 26.81 -18.92 11.25
C MET A 1 26.89 -17.85 10.17
N ILE A 2 27.01 -18.24 8.90
CA ILE A 2 27.04 -17.30 7.77
C ILE A 2 25.61 -17.08 7.33
N TYR A 3 25.07 -15.86 7.46
CA TYR A 3 23.65 -15.58 7.32
C TYR A 3 23.12 -15.66 5.89
N ASN A 4 23.94 -15.36 4.90
CA ASN A 4 23.54 -15.37 3.48
C ASN A 4 24.25 -16.48 2.69
N GLU A 5 24.70 -17.57 3.31
CA GLU A 5 25.38 -18.65 2.61
C GLU A 5 24.42 -19.37 1.65
N SER A 6 24.85 -19.56 0.42
CA SER A 6 24.11 -20.26 -0.62
C SER A 6 25.05 -21.01 -1.56
N LYS A 7 24.49 -21.89 -2.39
CA LYS A 7 25.26 -22.57 -3.44
C LYS A 7 25.85 -21.61 -4.49
N TYR A 8 25.32 -20.40 -4.60
CA TYR A 8 25.71 -19.41 -5.62
C TYR A 8 26.82 -18.45 -5.16
N ASN A 9 27.12 -18.39 -3.85
CA ASN A 9 28.08 -17.44 -3.29
C ASN A 9 29.23 -18.09 -2.53
N ARG A 10 29.48 -19.38 -2.73
CA ARG A 10 30.53 -20.14 -2.03
C ARG A 10 31.95 -19.54 -2.17
N GLN A 11 32.20 -18.90 -3.32
CA GLN A 11 33.50 -18.28 -3.64
C GLN A 11 33.61 -16.84 -3.11
N TRP A 12 32.56 -16.25 -2.56
CA TRP A 12 32.63 -14.92 -1.99
C TRP A 12 33.37 -14.94 -0.66
N GLU A 13 34.05 -13.84 -0.34
CA GLU A 13 34.72 -13.70 0.93
C GLU A 13 33.76 -13.69 2.10
N THR A 14 34.18 -14.26 3.24
CA THR A 14 33.41 -14.10 4.49
C THR A 14 33.94 -12.89 5.22
N LYS A 15 33.05 -11.93 5.53
CA LYS A 15 33.34 -10.69 6.25
C LYS A 15 32.34 -10.44 7.37
N LYS A 16 32.81 -9.76 8.41
CA LYS A 16 31.90 -9.20 9.43
C LYS A 16 31.30 -7.89 8.94
N LEU A 17 30.10 -7.57 9.38
CA LEU A 17 29.46 -6.29 9.03
C LEU A 17 30.32 -5.10 9.46
N SER A 18 31.01 -5.19 10.60
CA SER A 18 31.93 -4.15 11.10
C SER A 18 33.12 -3.87 10.18
N GLU A 19 33.45 -4.77 9.27
CA GLU A 19 34.53 -4.57 8.28
C GLU A 19 34.07 -3.75 7.07
N LEU A 20 32.74 -3.66 6.85
CA LEU A 20 32.13 -2.99 5.70
C LEU A 20 31.79 -1.53 5.98
N GLY A 21 31.75 -1.13 7.25
CA GLY A 21 31.43 0.23 7.65
C GLY A 21 31.27 0.39 9.15
N VAL A 22 30.78 1.54 9.57
CA VAL A 22 30.61 1.91 10.97
C VAL A 22 29.14 1.86 11.36
N PHE A 23 28.85 1.12 12.42
CA PHE A 23 27.54 1.09 13.07
C PHE A 23 27.55 1.98 14.30
N ALA A 24 26.57 2.85 14.43
CA ALA A 24 26.42 3.66 15.63
C ALA A 24 24.95 3.84 15.99
N ARG A 25 24.65 3.75 17.28
CA ARG A 25 23.30 3.87 17.80
C ARG A 25 22.80 5.30 17.70
N GLY A 26 21.53 5.47 17.38
CA GLY A 26 20.83 6.73 17.50
C GLY A 26 20.84 7.23 18.95
N LYS A 27 20.44 8.47 19.16
CA LYS A 27 20.61 9.12 20.44
C LYS A 27 19.33 9.86 20.84
N SER A 28 18.82 9.54 22.05
CA SER A 28 17.71 10.23 22.70
C SER A 28 17.96 10.25 24.20
N LYS A 29 18.64 11.30 24.70
CA LYS A 29 19.08 11.38 26.10
C LYS A 29 17.98 11.83 27.04
N HIS A 30 17.10 12.74 26.60
CA HIS A 30 16.07 13.34 27.43
C HIS A 30 14.94 12.36 27.74
N ARG A 31 14.36 12.52 28.93
CA ARG A 31 13.18 11.78 29.39
C ARG A 31 12.20 12.75 30.08
N PRO A 32 10.89 12.65 29.87
CA PRO A 32 10.23 11.72 28.94
C PRO A 32 10.48 12.06 27.47
N ARG A 33 10.35 11.07 26.56
CA ARG A 33 10.62 11.25 25.12
C ARG A 33 9.59 12.12 24.41
N ASN A 34 8.44 12.35 25.01
CA ASN A 34 7.34 13.19 24.49
C ASN A 34 7.30 14.59 25.16
N ASP A 35 8.38 15.03 25.82
CA ASP A 35 8.47 16.38 26.40
C ASP A 35 8.39 17.42 25.27
N GLU A 36 7.41 18.33 25.34
CA GLU A 36 7.14 19.34 24.32
C GLU A 36 8.35 20.22 24.01
N ARG A 37 9.20 20.49 25.02
CA ARG A 37 10.44 21.26 24.83
C ARG A 37 11.39 20.67 23.81
N LEU A 38 11.32 19.35 23.55
CA LEU A 38 12.15 18.68 22.52
C LEU A 38 11.79 19.12 21.10
N PHE A 39 10.53 19.52 20.90
CA PHE A 39 9.95 19.81 19.60
C PHE A 39 9.72 21.30 19.37
N GLU A 40 9.94 22.13 20.40
CA GLU A 40 9.72 23.58 20.34
C GLU A 40 10.63 24.24 19.31
N GLY A 41 10.02 24.94 18.35
CA GLY A 41 10.70 25.64 17.26
C GLY A 41 10.93 24.78 16.02
N GLY A 42 10.88 23.45 16.09
CA GLY A 42 11.07 22.54 14.95
C GLY A 42 12.41 22.70 14.23
N GLY A 43 12.51 22.18 13.03
CA GLY A 43 13.61 22.41 12.08
C GLY A 43 14.59 21.24 11.92
N TYR A 44 14.57 20.23 12.81
CA TYR A 44 15.41 19.04 12.70
C TYR A 44 14.55 17.78 12.58
N PRO A 45 14.37 17.23 11.37
CA PRO A 45 13.54 16.05 11.14
C PRO A 45 13.89 14.90 12.09
N LEU A 46 12.87 14.29 12.67
CA LEU A 46 12.99 13.13 13.55
C LEU A 46 12.29 11.94 12.90
N VAL A 47 13.03 10.86 12.72
CA VAL A 47 12.51 9.58 12.24
C VAL A 47 12.39 8.59 13.38
N GLN A 48 11.33 7.80 13.37
CA GLN A 48 11.07 6.72 14.31
C GLN A 48 10.98 5.36 13.60
N THR A 49 10.78 4.28 14.33
CA THR A 49 10.77 2.92 13.79
C THR A 49 9.59 2.63 12.85
N GLY A 50 8.47 3.35 13.00
CA GLY A 50 7.30 3.25 12.13
C GLY A 50 7.61 3.73 10.72
N GLU A 51 8.17 4.93 10.61
CA GLU A 51 8.51 5.53 9.31
C GLU A 51 9.58 4.73 8.55
N ILE A 52 10.51 4.06 9.27
CA ILE A 52 11.48 3.16 8.63
C ILE A 52 10.79 1.93 8.05
N LYS A 53 9.83 1.36 8.78
CA LYS A 53 9.05 0.20 8.34
C LYS A 53 8.20 0.52 7.11
N ASP A 54 7.61 1.72 7.08
CA ASP A 54 6.72 2.15 6.01
C ASP A 54 7.47 2.72 4.80
N ALA A 55 8.77 3.00 4.95
CA ALA A 55 9.63 3.42 3.86
C ALA A 55 9.96 2.24 2.94
N ASN A 56 10.05 2.52 1.63
CA ASN A 56 10.70 1.62 0.69
C ASN A 56 12.23 1.70 0.85
N LEU A 57 12.98 2.10 -0.18
CA LEU A 57 14.43 2.27 -0.07
C LEU A 57 14.82 3.54 0.71
N TYR A 58 14.06 4.64 0.57
CA TYR A 58 14.39 5.93 1.16
C TYR A 58 13.32 6.47 2.08
N ILE A 59 13.74 7.04 3.23
CA ILE A 59 12.87 7.83 4.11
C ILE A 59 12.77 9.23 3.54
N ARG A 60 11.61 9.57 2.96
CA ARG A 60 11.33 10.85 2.31
C ARG A 60 10.34 11.74 3.07
N HIS A 61 9.75 11.21 4.14
CA HIS A 61 8.78 11.90 4.99
C HIS A 61 9.13 11.70 6.46
N HIS A 62 8.72 12.62 7.28
CA HIS A 62 8.80 12.56 8.73
C HIS A 62 7.58 13.26 9.31
N GLU A 63 7.12 12.79 10.46
CA GLU A 63 5.96 13.37 11.15
C GLU A 63 6.35 14.42 12.20
N GLN A 64 7.55 14.31 12.76
CA GLN A 64 8.02 15.12 13.86
C GLN A 64 9.36 15.79 13.57
N GLU A 65 9.57 16.93 14.20
CA GLU A 65 10.83 17.67 14.15
C GLU A 65 11.31 18.02 15.55
N TYR A 66 12.59 17.87 15.82
CA TYR A 66 13.21 18.43 17.01
C TYR A 66 13.52 19.91 16.80
N GLY A 67 13.35 20.70 17.89
CA GLY A 67 13.95 22.03 18.01
C GLY A 67 15.41 21.96 18.47
N ASP A 68 16.03 23.11 18.72
CA ASP A 68 17.43 23.20 19.17
C ASP A 68 17.70 22.42 20.47
N PHE A 69 16.75 22.41 21.40
CA PHE A 69 16.89 21.64 22.65
C PHE A 69 16.85 20.14 22.35
N GLY A 70 15.97 19.69 21.48
CA GLY A 70 15.87 18.30 21.05
C GLY A 70 17.13 17.83 20.34
N LEU A 71 17.69 18.64 19.43
CA LEU A 71 18.95 18.33 18.76
C LEU A 71 20.11 18.14 19.74
N LYS A 72 20.22 18.97 20.79
CA LYS A 72 21.25 18.82 21.83
C LYS A 72 21.16 17.47 22.57
N GLN A 73 19.95 16.89 22.64
CA GLN A 73 19.70 15.58 23.26
C GLN A 73 19.84 14.42 22.26
N SER A 74 19.95 14.70 20.96
CA SER A 74 20.02 13.75 19.86
C SER A 74 21.33 13.86 19.07
N LYS A 75 21.29 13.42 17.84
CA LYS A 75 22.35 13.56 16.83
C LYS A 75 21.70 13.71 15.48
N LEU A 76 22.09 14.70 14.69
CA LEU A 76 21.73 14.81 13.29
C LEU A 76 22.64 13.88 12.47
N TRP A 77 22.03 13.02 11.68
CA TRP A 77 22.71 12.10 10.78
C TRP A 77 22.63 12.61 9.35
N ASN A 78 23.67 12.31 8.58
CA ASN A 78 23.75 12.78 7.20
C ASN A 78 22.81 12.02 6.26
N THR A 79 22.44 12.67 5.16
CA THR A 79 21.86 12.01 3.99
C THR A 79 22.64 10.77 3.61
N GLY A 80 21.94 9.71 3.19
CA GLY A 80 22.55 8.44 2.78
C GLY A 80 22.84 7.47 3.93
N THR A 81 22.68 7.87 5.21
CA THR A 81 22.82 6.92 6.33
C THR A 81 21.77 5.83 6.23
N LEU A 82 22.17 4.56 6.27
CA LEU A 82 21.26 3.42 6.38
C LEU A 82 20.80 3.28 7.84
N CYS A 83 19.50 3.39 8.07
CA CYS A 83 18.86 3.15 9.35
C CYS A 83 18.42 1.69 9.47
N ILE A 84 18.67 1.08 10.64
CA ILE A 84 18.31 -0.31 10.97
C ILE A 84 17.61 -0.29 12.32
N THR A 85 16.36 -0.76 12.40
CA THR A 85 15.64 -0.83 13.67
C THR A 85 16.10 -2.02 14.50
N ILE A 86 16.35 -1.78 15.79
CA ILE A 86 16.83 -2.80 16.73
C ILE A 86 15.85 -3.09 17.89
N ALA A 87 14.79 -2.31 17.97
CA ALA A 87 13.69 -2.46 18.93
C ALA A 87 12.37 -2.15 18.23
N ALA A 88 11.26 -2.65 18.73
CA ALA A 88 9.94 -2.64 18.10
C ALA A 88 10.01 -3.36 16.73
N ASN A 89 9.75 -2.75 15.63
CA ASN A 89 9.81 -3.37 14.28
C ASN A 89 11.25 -3.79 13.93
N ILE A 90 11.74 -4.90 14.47
CA ILE A 90 13.15 -5.34 14.38
C ILE A 90 13.54 -5.62 12.93
N ALA A 91 14.77 -5.21 12.56
CA ALA A 91 15.40 -5.42 11.25
C ALA A 91 14.67 -4.75 10.06
N GLU A 92 13.84 -3.73 10.33
CA GLU A 92 13.40 -2.84 9.26
C GLU A 92 14.56 -1.92 8.87
N THR A 93 14.68 -1.65 7.57
CA THR A 93 15.78 -0.84 7.03
C THR A 93 15.30 0.19 6.03
N ALA A 94 15.91 1.38 6.08
CA ALA A 94 15.74 2.42 5.06
C ALA A 94 16.90 3.43 5.09
N ILE A 95 17.11 4.14 4.00
CA ILE A 95 18.19 5.12 3.84
C ILE A 95 17.63 6.54 4.00
N LEU A 96 18.31 7.41 4.74
CA LEU A 96 17.91 8.81 4.90
C LEU A 96 18.01 9.56 3.57
N ALA A 97 16.89 10.15 3.09
CA ALA A 97 16.88 10.98 1.90
C ALA A 97 17.45 12.40 2.14
N TYR A 98 17.41 12.86 3.39
CA TYR A 98 17.96 14.13 3.86
C TYR A 98 18.41 13.98 5.33
N PRO A 99 19.13 14.96 5.91
CA PRO A 99 19.61 14.82 7.28
C PRO A 99 18.48 14.72 8.29
N MET A 100 18.53 13.69 9.17
CA MET A 100 17.50 13.44 10.18
C MET A 100 18.12 13.00 11.52
N CYS A 101 17.38 13.24 12.60
CA CYS A 101 17.62 12.65 13.91
C CYS A 101 16.88 11.32 14.04
N PHE A 102 17.38 10.42 14.87
CA PHE A 102 16.64 9.21 15.27
C PHE A 102 17.05 8.70 16.67
N PRO A 103 16.13 8.02 17.38
CA PRO A 103 16.34 7.56 18.73
C PRO A 103 17.25 6.33 18.83
N ASP A 104 17.56 5.93 20.06
CA ASP A 104 18.40 4.79 20.41
C ASP A 104 17.81 3.39 20.08
N SER A 105 16.55 3.34 19.59
CA SER A 105 15.91 2.15 19.00
C SER A 105 16.33 1.89 17.54
N ILE A 106 17.13 2.79 16.96
CA ILE A 106 17.61 2.73 15.59
C ILE A 106 19.14 2.80 15.59
N VAL A 107 19.76 2.00 14.73
CA VAL A 107 21.20 2.02 14.44
C VAL A 107 21.40 2.62 13.06
N GLY A 108 22.30 3.61 12.95
CA GLY A 108 22.78 4.14 11.69
C GLY A 108 24.02 3.38 11.24
N PHE A 109 24.08 3.04 9.97
CA PHE A 109 25.25 2.47 9.30
C PHE A 109 25.76 3.45 8.25
N SER A 110 27.07 3.68 8.26
CA SER A 110 27.80 4.42 7.24
C SER A 110 28.88 3.51 6.64
N ALA A 111 28.83 3.29 5.34
CA ALA A 111 29.71 2.36 4.65
C ALA A 111 31.15 2.88 4.56
N ASN A 112 32.09 1.95 4.56
CA ASN A 112 33.40 2.19 4.00
C ASN A 112 33.28 2.02 2.46
N HIS A 113 33.27 3.13 1.72
CA HIS A 113 33.00 3.13 0.28
C HIS A 113 34.03 2.39 -0.57
N GLU A 114 35.22 2.10 -0.04
CA GLU A 114 36.18 1.22 -0.70
C GLU A 114 35.78 -0.27 -0.60
N LYS A 115 34.96 -0.63 0.39
CA LYS A 115 34.59 -2.00 0.72
C LYS A 115 33.13 -2.33 0.45
N SER A 116 32.23 -1.35 0.59
CA SER A 116 30.78 -1.55 0.45
C SER A 116 30.06 -0.22 0.18
N SER A 117 28.72 -0.25 0.20
CA SER A 117 27.85 0.93 0.14
C SER A 117 26.62 0.72 1.01
N GLU A 118 25.95 1.82 1.41
CA GLU A 118 24.70 1.78 2.18
C GLU A 118 23.60 1.05 1.41
N LYS A 119 23.52 1.25 0.09
CA LYS A 119 22.54 0.53 -0.75
C LYS A 119 22.81 -0.99 -0.78
N PHE A 120 24.07 -1.40 -0.91
CA PHE A 120 24.37 -2.83 -0.87
C PHE A 120 23.98 -3.44 0.49
N MET A 121 24.29 -2.74 1.58
CA MET A 121 23.93 -3.18 2.92
C MET A 121 22.42 -3.21 3.13
N TYR A 122 21.65 -2.25 2.57
CA TYR A 122 20.20 -2.27 2.55
C TYR A 122 19.68 -3.59 1.95
N TYR A 123 20.12 -3.97 0.75
CA TYR A 123 19.68 -5.22 0.12
C TYR A 123 20.13 -6.49 0.87
N ILE A 124 21.29 -6.47 1.49
CA ILE A 124 21.73 -7.57 2.36
C ILE A 124 20.76 -7.71 3.56
N PHE A 125 20.43 -6.61 4.24
CA PHE A 125 19.52 -6.64 5.37
C PHE A 125 18.10 -7.07 4.96
N GLU A 126 17.58 -6.60 3.84
CA GLU A 126 16.27 -7.06 3.33
C GLU A 126 16.27 -8.58 3.03
N TYR A 127 17.36 -9.10 2.48
CA TYR A 127 17.50 -10.53 2.22
C TYR A 127 17.49 -11.37 3.50
N ILE A 128 18.18 -10.92 4.56
CA ILE A 128 18.32 -11.67 5.81
C ILE A 128 17.29 -11.28 6.87
N LYS A 129 16.45 -10.32 6.62
CA LYS A 129 15.46 -9.73 7.55
C LYS A 129 14.69 -10.79 8.34
N LYS A 130 14.06 -11.75 7.63
CA LYS A 130 13.31 -12.84 8.27
C LYS A 130 14.17 -13.70 9.19
N SER A 131 15.41 -13.97 8.81
CA SER A 131 16.33 -14.75 9.63
C SER A 131 16.72 -14.02 10.92
N ILE A 132 16.92 -12.70 10.83
CA ILE A 132 17.20 -11.86 12.01
C ILE A 132 15.96 -11.78 12.91
N GLN A 133 14.78 -11.57 12.36
CA GLN A 133 13.52 -11.51 13.10
C GLN A 133 13.22 -12.83 13.84
N ASN A 134 13.45 -13.97 13.19
CA ASN A 134 13.27 -15.29 13.79
C ASN A 134 14.29 -15.55 14.92
N ALA A 135 15.53 -15.08 14.77
CA ALA A 135 16.52 -15.18 15.83
C ALA A 135 16.18 -14.30 17.04
N ALA A 136 15.56 -13.15 16.81
CA ALA A 136 15.10 -12.25 17.89
C ALA A 136 13.91 -12.87 18.66
N THR A 137 12.94 -13.46 17.99
CA THR A 137 11.76 -14.09 18.63
C THR A 137 12.09 -15.37 19.41
N GLY A 138 13.21 -16.04 19.09
CA GLY A 138 13.71 -17.23 19.81
C GLY A 138 14.56 -16.91 21.05
N SER A 139 14.97 -15.66 21.26
CA SER A 139 15.67 -15.19 22.43
C SER A 139 14.72 -14.52 23.43
N ILE A 140 14.99 -14.65 24.74
CA ILE A 140 14.20 -14.03 25.82
C ILE A 140 14.20 -12.48 25.74
N GLN A 141 14.89 -11.89 24.78
CA GLN A 141 14.97 -10.44 24.57
C GLN A 141 14.43 -10.06 23.21
N ASP A 142 13.32 -9.31 23.19
CA ASP A 142 12.70 -8.68 22.02
C ASP A 142 13.53 -7.56 21.38
N ASN A 143 14.84 -7.52 21.60
CA ASN A 143 15.76 -6.48 21.13
C ASN A 143 17.04 -7.09 20.57
N ILE A 144 17.45 -6.62 19.41
CA ILE A 144 18.78 -6.87 18.85
C ILE A 144 19.74 -5.75 19.30
N ASN A 145 20.97 -6.08 19.65
CA ASN A 145 21.98 -5.06 19.98
C ASN A 145 23.01 -4.89 18.85
N ILE A 146 23.80 -3.81 18.91
CA ILE A 146 24.86 -3.53 17.92
C ILE A 146 25.90 -4.64 17.88
N ASP A 147 26.25 -5.20 19.03
CA ASP A 147 27.29 -6.25 19.12
C ASP A 147 26.86 -7.50 18.35
N TYR A 148 25.56 -7.83 18.44
CA TYR A 148 24.98 -8.90 17.62
C TYR A 148 25.12 -8.60 16.13
N LEU A 149 24.65 -7.43 15.67
CA LEU A 149 24.70 -7.04 14.25
C LEU A 149 26.16 -7.04 13.72
N THR A 150 27.09 -6.48 14.48
CA THR A 150 28.49 -6.37 14.06
C THR A 150 29.25 -7.70 14.09
N SER A 151 28.74 -8.67 14.86
CA SER A 151 29.31 -10.02 14.93
C SER A 151 28.89 -10.96 13.80
N LEU A 152 27.86 -10.57 13.02
CA LEU A 152 27.34 -11.40 11.94
C LEU A 152 28.38 -11.56 10.82
N ASP A 153 28.55 -12.80 10.39
CA ASP A 153 29.39 -13.16 9.25
C ASP A 153 28.55 -13.28 7.97
N PHE A 154 29.04 -12.64 6.90
CA PHE A 154 28.36 -12.61 5.61
C PHE A 154 29.29 -13.01 4.48
N LYS A 155 28.74 -13.65 3.46
CA LYS A 155 29.38 -13.79 2.16
C LYS A 155 29.25 -12.47 1.40
N VAL A 156 30.36 -11.86 1.04
CA VAL A 156 30.44 -10.55 0.39
C VAL A 156 31.25 -10.67 -0.91
N PRO A 157 30.69 -10.26 -2.05
CA PRO A 157 31.41 -10.24 -3.31
C PRO A 157 32.39 -9.08 -3.37
N SER A 158 33.24 -9.03 -4.41
CA SER A 158 34.10 -7.88 -4.68
C SER A 158 33.28 -6.58 -4.79
N LYS A 159 33.88 -5.43 -4.43
CA LYS A 159 33.20 -4.11 -4.47
C LYS A 159 32.58 -3.84 -5.83
N LYS A 160 33.30 -4.13 -6.93
CA LYS A 160 32.79 -3.98 -8.29
C LYS A 160 31.49 -4.78 -8.49
N TYR A 161 31.45 -6.01 -8.03
CA TYR A 161 30.26 -6.84 -8.19
C TYR A 161 29.11 -6.39 -7.29
N GLN A 162 29.40 -5.86 -6.09
CA GLN A 162 28.40 -5.19 -5.25
C GLN A 162 27.74 -4.02 -6.00
N ASP A 163 28.55 -3.17 -6.65
CA ASP A 163 28.07 -1.99 -7.38
C ASP A 163 27.20 -2.38 -8.58
N GLU A 164 27.56 -3.44 -9.31
CA GLU A 164 26.73 -3.99 -10.39
C GLU A 164 25.38 -4.51 -9.89
N MET A 165 25.37 -5.23 -8.75
CA MET A 165 24.14 -5.69 -8.11
C MET A 165 23.26 -4.53 -7.65
N VAL A 166 23.86 -3.52 -6.99
CA VAL A 166 23.15 -2.32 -6.53
C VAL A 166 22.55 -1.55 -7.70
N MET A 167 23.31 -1.41 -8.80
CA MET A 167 22.82 -0.72 -9.99
C MET A 167 21.57 -1.40 -10.56
N LEU A 168 21.57 -2.72 -10.65
CA LEU A 168 20.40 -3.49 -11.13
C LEU A 168 19.22 -3.39 -10.19
N LEU A 169 19.42 -3.65 -8.89
CA LEU A 169 18.35 -3.67 -7.90
C LEU A 169 17.74 -2.28 -7.69
N SER A 170 18.59 -1.23 -7.59
CA SER A 170 18.07 0.13 -7.43
C SER A 170 17.31 0.63 -8.67
N ALA A 171 17.67 0.20 -9.88
CA ALA A 171 16.90 0.53 -11.07
C ALA A 171 15.49 -0.10 -11.04
N ILE A 172 15.37 -1.30 -10.47
CA ILE A 172 14.07 -1.96 -10.27
C ILE A 172 13.24 -1.20 -9.22
N ASP A 173 13.85 -0.85 -8.08
CA ASP A 173 13.16 -0.10 -7.02
C ASP A 173 12.71 1.29 -7.50
N GLU A 174 13.55 2.00 -8.26
CA GLU A 174 13.22 3.28 -8.86
C GLU A 174 12.03 3.14 -9.85
N LYS A 175 11.99 2.06 -10.63
CA LYS A 175 10.86 1.77 -11.53
C LYS A 175 9.58 1.48 -10.75
N ILE A 176 9.65 0.68 -9.69
CA ILE A 176 8.50 0.39 -8.82
C ILE A 176 7.96 1.70 -8.21
N LEU A 177 8.84 2.54 -7.67
CA LEU A 177 8.46 3.84 -7.11
C LEU A 177 7.79 4.74 -8.15
N LEU A 178 8.40 4.89 -9.33
CA LEU A 178 7.85 5.70 -10.41
C LEU A 178 6.49 5.18 -10.88
N ASN A 179 6.33 3.87 -11.01
CA ASN A 179 5.05 3.27 -11.36
C ASN A 179 3.98 3.57 -10.29
N SER A 180 4.34 3.53 -9.00
CA SER A 180 3.42 3.90 -7.92
C SER A 180 3.00 5.36 -8.01
N GLU A 181 3.95 6.29 -8.21
CA GLU A 181 3.67 7.72 -8.37
C GLU A 181 2.79 8.01 -9.60
N ILE A 182 3.03 7.31 -10.72
CA ILE A 182 2.18 7.39 -11.92
C ILE A 182 0.77 6.89 -11.61
N ASN A 183 0.62 5.76 -10.93
CA ASN A 183 -0.67 5.19 -10.58
C ASN A 183 -1.48 6.14 -9.68
N ASP A 184 -0.85 6.70 -8.64
CA ASP A 184 -1.48 7.67 -7.74
C ASP A 184 -1.97 8.92 -8.50
N ASN A 185 -1.14 9.45 -9.41
CA ASN A 185 -1.52 10.59 -10.24
C ASN A 185 -2.69 10.27 -11.18
N LEU A 186 -2.66 9.12 -11.86
CA LEU A 186 -3.74 8.71 -12.77
C LEU A 186 -5.05 8.46 -12.02
N GLU A 187 -4.98 7.86 -10.83
CA GLU A 187 -6.16 7.65 -10.00
C GLU A 187 -6.75 8.96 -9.50
N GLN A 188 -5.91 9.90 -9.03
CA GLN A 188 -6.35 11.23 -8.62
C GLN A 188 -6.98 12.02 -9.76
N GLN A 189 -6.39 11.99 -10.98
CA GLN A 189 -6.96 12.64 -12.15
C GLN A 189 -8.35 12.08 -12.48
N ALA A 190 -8.48 10.76 -12.54
CA ALA A 190 -9.77 10.14 -12.83
C ALA A 190 -10.80 10.41 -11.72
N LYS A 191 -10.38 10.42 -10.43
CA LYS A 191 -11.26 10.82 -9.32
C LYS A 191 -11.74 12.27 -9.45
N LEU A 192 -10.86 13.20 -9.79
CA LEU A 192 -11.24 14.61 -10.01
C LEU A 192 -12.26 14.73 -11.15
N ILE A 193 -12.07 14.02 -12.28
CA ILE A 193 -13.03 14.00 -13.38
C ILE A 193 -14.37 13.39 -12.92
N TYR A 194 -14.34 12.30 -12.14
CA TYR A 194 -15.52 11.68 -11.56
C TYR A 194 -16.30 12.68 -10.68
N ASP A 195 -15.61 13.34 -9.75
CA ASP A 195 -16.23 14.32 -8.84
C ASP A 195 -16.82 15.50 -9.61
N TYR A 196 -16.14 15.96 -10.65
CA TYR A 196 -16.59 17.04 -11.51
C TYR A 196 -17.86 16.64 -12.28
N TRP A 197 -17.91 15.43 -12.84
CA TRP A 197 -19.04 14.97 -13.65
C TRP A 197 -20.24 14.48 -12.84
N PHE A 198 -20.04 13.75 -11.75
CA PHE A 198 -21.12 13.05 -11.04
C PHE A 198 -21.47 13.67 -9.68
N THR A 199 -20.57 14.45 -9.09
CA THR A 199 -20.84 15.17 -7.84
C THR A 199 -21.27 16.62 -8.11
N GLN A 200 -20.56 17.33 -8.99
CA GLN A 200 -20.85 18.71 -9.38
C GLN A 200 -21.77 18.82 -10.59
N PHE A 201 -21.95 17.75 -11.35
CA PHE A 201 -22.74 17.66 -12.59
C PHE A 201 -22.21 18.55 -13.74
N ASP A 202 -20.91 18.78 -13.76
CA ASP A 202 -20.22 19.53 -14.81
C ASP A 202 -19.62 18.59 -15.89
N PHE A 203 -20.35 17.53 -16.24
CA PHE A 203 -20.02 16.70 -17.40
C PHE A 203 -20.16 17.54 -18.69
N PRO A 204 -19.42 17.21 -19.77
CA PRO A 204 -19.50 17.95 -21.04
C PRO A 204 -20.90 17.86 -21.66
N ASP A 205 -21.50 19.02 -21.94
CA ASP A 205 -22.73 19.15 -22.73
C ASP A 205 -22.45 18.83 -24.22
N GLU A 206 -23.47 19.06 -25.09
CA GLU A 206 -23.34 18.85 -26.53
C GLU A 206 -22.30 19.75 -27.20
N ASN A 207 -21.93 20.87 -26.58
CA ASN A 207 -20.93 21.82 -27.06
C ASN A 207 -19.56 21.62 -26.35
N GLY A 208 -19.43 20.59 -25.49
CA GLY A 208 -18.23 20.33 -24.71
C GLY A 208 -18.03 21.26 -23.51
N LYS A 209 -19.06 22.07 -23.13
CA LYS A 209 -19.01 22.94 -21.95
C LYS A 209 -19.45 22.19 -20.70
N PRO A 210 -18.96 22.58 -19.50
CA PRO A 210 -19.45 22.04 -18.23
C PRO A 210 -20.96 22.25 -18.09
N TYR A 211 -21.74 21.19 -17.88
CA TYR A 211 -23.19 21.26 -17.93
C TYR A 211 -23.80 22.22 -16.88
N CYS A 212 -23.58 21.95 -15.60
CA CYS A 212 -24.17 22.73 -14.51
C CYS A 212 -23.65 24.18 -14.49
N SER A 213 -22.35 24.39 -14.55
CA SER A 213 -21.71 25.72 -14.48
C SER A 213 -22.01 26.59 -15.70
N SER A 214 -22.39 26.01 -16.86
CA SER A 214 -22.77 26.74 -18.08
C SER A 214 -24.29 27.02 -18.17
N GLY A 215 -25.04 26.75 -17.09
CA GLY A 215 -26.46 27.02 -17.03
C GLY A 215 -27.34 25.87 -17.51
N GLY A 216 -26.85 24.65 -17.53
CA GLY A 216 -27.59 23.43 -17.79
C GLY A 216 -28.80 23.31 -16.85
N LYS A 217 -29.93 22.85 -17.38
CA LYS A 217 -31.17 22.79 -16.63
C LYS A 217 -31.13 21.76 -15.52
N MET A 218 -31.35 22.20 -14.29
CA MET A 218 -31.38 21.36 -13.09
C MET A 218 -32.78 21.21 -12.58
N VAL A 219 -33.18 20.01 -12.14
CA VAL A 219 -34.52 19.68 -11.62
C VAL A 219 -34.41 19.13 -10.20
N TRP A 220 -35.38 19.49 -9.34
CA TRP A 220 -35.44 18.95 -7.99
C TRP A 220 -35.84 17.47 -8.02
N ASN A 221 -35.08 16.65 -7.29
CA ASN A 221 -35.41 15.23 -7.13
C ASN A 221 -35.82 14.94 -5.69
N GLU A 222 -37.06 14.49 -5.52
CA GLU A 222 -37.68 14.24 -4.21
C GLU A 222 -37.03 13.06 -3.47
N GLN A 223 -36.54 12.07 -4.20
CA GLN A 223 -35.94 10.86 -3.61
C GLN A 223 -34.53 11.14 -3.06
N LEU A 224 -33.72 11.89 -3.79
CA LEU A 224 -32.35 12.26 -3.41
C LEU A 224 -32.28 13.53 -2.55
N LYS A 225 -33.41 14.28 -2.41
CA LYS A 225 -33.49 15.57 -1.72
C LYS A 225 -32.43 16.57 -2.18
N ARG A 226 -32.18 16.59 -3.49
CA ARG A 226 -31.23 17.50 -4.15
C ARG A 226 -31.63 17.75 -5.60
N THR A 227 -31.04 18.79 -6.19
CA THR A 227 -31.18 19.02 -7.63
C THR A 227 -30.24 18.08 -8.42
N ILE A 228 -30.74 17.60 -9.54
CA ILE A 228 -29.99 16.78 -10.51
C ILE A 228 -30.20 17.35 -11.92
N PRO A 229 -29.32 17.04 -12.89
CA PRO A 229 -29.51 17.47 -14.28
C PRO A 229 -30.80 16.94 -14.87
N GLU A 230 -31.46 17.77 -15.73
CA GLU A 230 -32.62 17.30 -16.49
C GLU A 230 -32.26 16.09 -17.36
N GLY A 231 -33.11 15.08 -17.39
CA GLY A 231 -32.88 13.83 -18.11
C GLY A 231 -32.07 12.77 -17.34
N TRP A 232 -31.54 13.13 -16.16
CA TRP A 232 -30.99 12.10 -15.28
C TRP A 232 -32.07 11.36 -14.52
N ILE A 233 -31.85 10.08 -14.24
CA ILE A 233 -32.73 9.23 -13.47
C ILE A 233 -32.18 8.96 -12.07
N THR A 234 -33.04 8.54 -11.17
CA THR A 234 -32.61 7.86 -9.93
C THR A 234 -32.58 6.37 -10.17
N SER A 235 -31.50 5.75 -9.80
CA SER A 235 -31.28 4.31 -9.99
C SER A 235 -30.68 3.69 -8.74
N PRO A 236 -31.17 2.53 -8.29
CA PRO A 236 -30.45 1.73 -7.30
C PRO A 236 -29.14 1.21 -7.90
N LEU A 237 -28.15 0.98 -7.07
CA LEU A 237 -26.87 0.47 -7.53
C LEU A 237 -26.97 -0.91 -8.18
N SER A 238 -28.00 -1.71 -7.83
CA SER A 238 -28.29 -3.00 -8.47
C SER A 238 -28.53 -2.93 -9.99
N ASP A 239 -28.94 -1.78 -10.52
CA ASP A 239 -29.11 -1.57 -11.97
C ASP A 239 -27.78 -1.28 -12.67
N ILE A 240 -26.72 -0.98 -11.91
CA ILE A 240 -25.41 -0.54 -12.40
C ILE A 240 -24.39 -1.65 -12.26
N PHE A 241 -24.38 -2.32 -11.12
CA PHE A 241 -23.50 -3.47 -10.84
C PHE A 241 -24.16 -4.41 -9.81
N THR A 242 -23.64 -5.63 -9.71
CA THR A 242 -24.04 -6.59 -8.69
C THR A 242 -22.85 -7.04 -7.87
N PHE A 243 -23.04 -7.25 -6.55
CA PHE A 243 -22.04 -7.84 -5.69
C PHE A 243 -22.14 -9.36 -5.68
N LYS A 244 -21.04 -10.03 -6.00
CA LYS A 244 -20.90 -11.48 -5.86
C LYS A 244 -19.97 -11.76 -4.68
N SER A 245 -20.51 -12.30 -3.59
CA SER A 245 -19.73 -12.67 -2.41
C SER A 245 -18.80 -13.83 -2.70
N GLY A 246 -17.59 -13.79 -2.13
CA GLY A 246 -16.64 -14.86 -2.30
C GLY A 246 -17.05 -16.17 -1.64
N TYR A 247 -16.34 -17.24 -1.97
CA TYR A 247 -16.59 -18.59 -1.49
C TYR A 247 -15.93 -18.82 -0.11
N SER A 248 -16.60 -19.61 0.76
CA SER A 248 -16.08 -20.01 2.07
C SER A 248 -15.20 -21.25 1.93
N PHE A 249 -13.92 -21.04 1.71
CA PHE A 249 -12.96 -22.16 1.64
C PHE A 249 -12.70 -22.73 3.02
N SER A 250 -12.69 -24.08 3.12
CA SER A 250 -12.32 -24.77 4.35
C SER A 250 -10.83 -24.58 4.66
N SER A 251 -10.48 -24.37 5.92
CA SER A 251 -9.09 -24.25 6.38
C SER A 251 -8.24 -25.49 6.10
N ASP A 252 -8.85 -26.64 5.91
CA ASP A 252 -8.15 -27.90 5.56
C ASP A 252 -7.51 -27.85 4.16
N LEU A 253 -7.93 -26.89 3.32
CA LEU A 253 -7.40 -26.68 1.97
C LEU A 253 -6.25 -25.66 1.95
N TYR A 254 -5.93 -25.05 3.10
CA TYR A 254 -4.96 -23.97 3.18
C TYR A 254 -3.53 -24.51 3.18
N GLU A 255 -2.73 -23.95 2.27
CA GLU A 255 -1.32 -24.27 2.09
C GLU A 255 -0.46 -23.01 2.24
N VAL A 256 0.80 -23.18 2.65
CA VAL A 256 1.76 -22.07 2.75
C VAL A 256 2.28 -21.58 1.39
N SER A 257 2.09 -22.40 0.35
CA SER A 257 2.41 -22.07 -1.04
C SER A 257 1.55 -22.90 -1.97
N GLY A 258 1.23 -22.41 -3.18
CA GLY A 258 0.37 -23.14 -4.07
C GLY A 258 0.01 -22.44 -5.36
N LYS A 259 -0.91 -23.04 -6.11
CA LYS A 259 -1.35 -22.58 -7.42
C LYS A 259 -2.20 -21.31 -7.35
N TYR A 260 -3.11 -21.23 -6.39
CA TYR A 260 -4.05 -20.14 -6.26
C TYR A 260 -3.83 -19.37 -4.98
N LYS A 261 -3.71 -18.04 -5.07
CA LYS A 261 -3.64 -17.13 -3.92
C LYS A 261 -5.04 -16.89 -3.35
N LEU A 262 -5.24 -17.09 -2.04
CA LEU A 262 -6.52 -16.84 -1.40
C LEU A 262 -6.60 -15.40 -0.89
N LEU A 263 -7.38 -14.56 -1.57
CA LEU A 263 -7.60 -13.17 -1.18
C LEU A 263 -8.65 -13.05 -0.09
N THR A 264 -8.28 -12.41 1.00
CA THR A 264 -9.13 -12.12 2.15
C THR A 264 -9.29 -10.62 2.33
N ILE A 265 -10.05 -10.19 3.34
CA ILE A 265 -10.20 -8.75 3.67
C ILE A 265 -8.87 -8.06 3.99
N LYS A 266 -7.85 -8.80 4.45
CA LYS A 266 -6.51 -8.27 4.70
C LYS A 266 -5.82 -7.77 3.42
N ASN A 267 -6.20 -8.35 2.29
CA ASN A 267 -5.63 -8.06 0.98
C ASN A 267 -6.31 -6.88 0.29
N VAL A 268 -7.51 -6.46 0.76
CA VAL A 268 -8.23 -5.30 0.25
C VAL A 268 -8.00 -4.13 1.21
N GLN A 269 -7.15 -3.19 0.82
CA GLN A 269 -6.75 -2.06 1.64
C GLN A 269 -7.20 -0.73 1.01
N SER A 270 -7.03 0.37 1.74
CA SER A 270 -7.47 1.70 1.27
C SER A 270 -6.77 2.15 -0.02
N ASN A 271 -5.54 1.69 -0.23
CA ASN A 271 -4.70 2.03 -1.38
C ASN A 271 -4.63 0.91 -2.44
N GLY A 272 -5.49 -0.14 -2.36
CA GLY A 272 -5.61 -1.15 -3.41
C GLY A 272 -5.57 -2.60 -2.93
N ILE A 273 -5.25 -3.50 -3.86
CA ILE A 273 -5.15 -4.94 -3.62
C ILE A 273 -3.69 -5.35 -3.40
N TYR A 274 -3.45 -6.12 -2.34
CA TYR A 274 -2.13 -6.68 -2.01
C TYR A 274 -2.12 -8.18 -2.21
N LEU A 275 -1.22 -8.68 -3.04
CA LEU A 275 -1.10 -10.10 -3.39
C LEU A 275 -0.16 -10.90 -2.49
N ASN A 276 0.32 -10.30 -1.39
CA ASN A 276 0.99 -11.04 -0.34
C ASN A 276 -0.08 -11.70 0.54
N VAL A 277 -0.36 -12.98 0.30
CA VAL A 277 -1.43 -13.74 0.95
C VAL A 277 -0.88 -14.66 2.03
N ASP A 278 -1.68 -14.90 3.06
CA ASP A 278 -1.33 -15.84 4.14
C ASP A 278 -1.48 -17.30 3.68
N ASN A 279 -2.43 -17.57 2.76
CA ASN A 279 -2.80 -18.92 2.36
C ASN A 279 -2.94 -19.08 0.85
N TYR A 280 -2.65 -20.30 0.40
CA TYR A 280 -2.82 -20.74 -0.99
C TYR A 280 -3.76 -21.93 -1.02
N ILE A 281 -4.33 -22.21 -2.21
CA ILE A 281 -5.15 -23.42 -2.47
C ILE A 281 -4.64 -24.06 -3.75
N ASN A 282 -4.45 -25.39 -3.71
CA ASN A 282 -3.96 -26.15 -4.86
C ASN A 282 -5.09 -26.82 -5.64
N ILE A 283 -6.10 -27.33 -4.96
CA ILE A 283 -7.23 -28.06 -5.53
C ILE A 283 -8.51 -27.29 -5.21
N LEU A 284 -9.23 -26.90 -6.26
CA LEU A 284 -10.51 -26.22 -6.10
C LEU A 284 -11.62 -27.25 -5.81
N PRO A 285 -12.50 -26.99 -4.82
CA PRO A 285 -13.74 -27.73 -4.68
C PRO A 285 -14.63 -27.60 -5.94
N ASP A 286 -15.35 -28.66 -6.30
CA ASP A 286 -16.18 -28.70 -7.51
C ASP A 286 -17.32 -27.65 -7.52
N ASN A 287 -17.75 -27.20 -6.34
CA ASN A 287 -18.84 -26.24 -6.17
C ASN A 287 -18.38 -24.77 -6.04
N VAL A 288 -17.12 -24.46 -6.30
CA VAL A 288 -16.62 -23.08 -6.30
C VAL A 288 -17.18 -22.35 -7.53
N PRO A 289 -17.93 -21.24 -7.34
CA PRO A 289 -18.44 -20.46 -8.47
C PRO A 289 -17.29 -19.93 -9.35
N GLU A 290 -17.48 -19.92 -10.66
CA GLU A 290 -16.46 -19.49 -11.62
C GLU A 290 -15.96 -18.07 -11.34
N TYR A 291 -16.85 -17.15 -10.93
CA TYR A 291 -16.50 -15.77 -10.60
C TYR A 291 -15.56 -15.63 -9.39
N CYS A 292 -15.44 -16.67 -8.56
CA CYS A 292 -14.46 -16.69 -7.48
C CYS A 292 -13.01 -16.84 -7.97
N LEU A 293 -12.80 -17.26 -9.20
CA LEU A 293 -11.50 -17.24 -9.85
C LEU A 293 -11.29 -15.86 -10.51
N LEU A 294 -10.61 -15.01 -9.78
CA LEU A 294 -10.45 -13.60 -10.13
C LEU A 294 -9.56 -13.39 -11.35
N LYS A 295 -9.89 -12.35 -12.11
CA LYS A 295 -9.20 -11.92 -13.33
C LYS A 295 -8.71 -10.49 -13.17
N ALA A 296 -7.70 -10.10 -13.96
CA ALA A 296 -7.28 -8.71 -14.04
C ALA A 296 -8.46 -7.79 -14.41
N LYS A 297 -8.54 -6.64 -13.75
CA LYS A 297 -9.62 -5.64 -13.83
C LYS A 297 -10.92 -6.00 -13.10
N ASP A 298 -10.97 -7.08 -12.33
CA ASP A 298 -12.07 -7.31 -11.41
C ASP A 298 -12.02 -6.28 -10.27
N ILE A 299 -13.19 -5.73 -9.92
CA ILE A 299 -13.33 -4.74 -8.85
C ILE A 299 -13.71 -5.46 -7.57
N LEU A 300 -12.88 -5.36 -6.55
CA LEU A 300 -13.11 -6.00 -5.26
C LEU A 300 -13.45 -4.99 -4.17
N MET A 301 -14.34 -5.37 -3.26
CA MET A 301 -14.69 -4.57 -2.10
C MET A 301 -14.73 -5.41 -0.82
N SER A 302 -14.21 -4.86 0.28
CA SER A 302 -14.30 -5.48 1.60
C SER A 302 -15.71 -5.31 2.19
N LEU A 303 -16.30 -6.41 2.66
CA LEU A 303 -17.65 -6.44 3.26
C LEU A 303 -17.64 -6.40 4.79
N THR A 304 -16.50 -6.65 5.42
CA THR A 304 -16.40 -6.82 6.88
C THR A 304 -15.15 -6.12 7.41
N GLY A 305 -15.22 -5.63 8.64
CA GLY A 305 -14.13 -4.91 9.31
C GLY A 305 -14.04 -3.48 8.80
N ASN A 306 -13.06 -3.16 7.99
CA ASN A 306 -13.00 -1.89 7.29
C ASN A 306 -13.86 -1.99 6.01
N VAL A 307 -15.14 -1.78 6.16
CA VAL A 307 -16.14 -1.88 5.09
C VAL A 307 -15.91 -0.83 3.99
N GLY A 308 -16.18 -1.23 2.73
CA GLY A 308 -16.13 -0.30 1.60
C GLY A 308 -14.73 0.03 1.07
N ARG A 309 -13.69 -0.69 1.48
CA ARG A 309 -12.39 -0.59 0.81
C ARG A 309 -12.47 -1.23 -0.55
N VAL A 310 -12.07 -0.50 -1.58
CA VAL A 310 -12.18 -0.92 -2.98
C VAL A 310 -10.81 -1.00 -3.62
N GLY A 311 -10.59 -2.05 -4.40
CA GLY A 311 -9.38 -2.21 -5.19
C GLY A 311 -9.66 -2.89 -6.53
N ILE A 312 -8.72 -2.74 -7.46
CA ILE A 312 -8.76 -3.35 -8.78
C ILE A 312 -7.76 -4.51 -8.85
N MET A 313 -8.19 -5.66 -9.38
CA MET A 313 -7.31 -6.81 -9.59
C MET A 313 -6.34 -6.56 -10.73
N TYR A 314 -5.10 -7.02 -10.55
CA TYR A 314 -4.04 -6.89 -11.54
C TYR A 314 -3.31 -8.22 -11.81
N ALA A 315 -3.79 -9.32 -11.24
CA ALA A 315 -3.21 -10.65 -11.44
C ALA A 315 -4.30 -11.71 -11.64
N ASN A 316 -3.88 -12.85 -12.18
CA ASN A 316 -4.70 -14.05 -12.31
C ASN A 316 -4.35 -15.06 -11.21
N ASN A 317 -5.03 -16.19 -11.19
CA ASN A 317 -4.82 -17.26 -10.20
C ASN A 317 -5.03 -16.81 -8.74
N CYS A 318 -5.99 -15.92 -8.53
CA CYS A 318 -6.43 -15.47 -7.21
C CYS A 318 -7.87 -15.94 -6.96
N LEU A 319 -8.16 -16.30 -5.72
CA LEU A 319 -9.48 -16.76 -5.29
C LEU A 319 -10.14 -15.77 -4.36
N LEU A 320 -11.41 -15.53 -4.56
CA LEU A 320 -12.25 -14.62 -3.79
C LEU A 320 -12.78 -15.31 -2.53
N ASN A 321 -12.38 -14.85 -1.34
CA ASN A 321 -12.88 -15.37 -0.06
C ASN A 321 -14.17 -14.66 0.37
N GLN A 322 -14.99 -15.35 1.17
CA GLN A 322 -16.37 -15.02 1.58
C GLN A 322 -16.61 -13.60 2.14
N ARG A 323 -15.59 -12.90 2.65
CA ARG A 323 -15.72 -11.56 3.25
C ARG A 323 -15.30 -10.43 2.31
N VAL A 324 -15.03 -10.79 1.08
CA VAL A 324 -14.75 -9.88 -0.03
C VAL A 324 -15.81 -10.10 -1.11
N ALA A 325 -16.26 -9.03 -1.74
CA ALA A 325 -17.18 -9.11 -2.87
C ALA A 325 -16.48 -8.68 -4.16
N LEU A 326 -16.84 -9.33 -5.25
CA LEU A 326 -16.63 -8.87 -6.61
C LEU A 326 -17.80 -7.95 -7.00
N ALA A 327 -17.52 -6.72 -7.37
CA ALA A 327 -18.51 -5.82 -7.98
C ALA A 327 -18.46 -6.02 -9.50
N GLU A 328 -19.48 -6.72 -10.02
CA GLU A 328 -19.58 -7.01 -11.45
C GLU A 328 -20.50 -5.98 -12.13
N PRO A 329 -19.98 -5.15 -13.04
CA PRO A 329 -20.80 -4.19 -13.78
C PRO A 329 -21.87 -4.89 -14.63
N VAL A 330 -23.11 -4.38 -14.61
CA VAL A 330 -24.20 -4.86 -15.49
C VAL A 330 -23.83 -4.61 -16.97
N ASP A 331 -23.29 -3.43 -17.26
CA ASP A 331 -22.66 -3.11 -18.54
C ASP A 331 -21.16 -2.96 -18.37
N ILE A 332 -20.41 -3.84 -19.03
CA ILE A 332 -18.96 -3.90 -18.96
C ILE A 332 -18.28 -2.59 -19.40
N ASN A 333 -18.95 -1.79 -20.28
CA ASN A 333 -18.44 -0.51 -20.73
C ASN A 333 -18.45 0.55 -19.61
N GLN A 334 -19.11 0.28 -18.49
CA GLN A 334 -19.15 1.14 -17.32
C GLN A 334 -18.21 0.71 -16.20
N ARG A 335 -17.29 -0.24 -16.43
CA ARG A 335 -16.39 -0.76 -15.39
C ARG A 335 -15.61 0.35 -14.68
N VAL A 336 -15.08 1.31 -15.42
CA VAL A 336 -14.30 2.40 -14.83
C VAL A 336 -15.19 3.32 -13.99
N PHE A 337 -16.41 3.60 -14.45
CA PHE A 337 -17.39 4.34 -13.68
C PHE A 337 -17.72 3.60 -12.37
N VAL A 338 -18.02 2.29 -12.41
CA VAL A 338 -18.29 1.48 -11.21
C VAL A 338 -17.13 1.51 -10.22
N TYR A 339 -15.89 1.43 -10.70
CA TYR A 339 -14.71 1.52 -9.84
C TYR A 339 -14.65 2.84 -9.08
N PHE A 340 -14.78 3.99 -9.76
CA PHE A 340 -14.74 5.30 -9.13
C PHE A 340 -16.01 5.63 -8.34
N LEU A 341 -17.17 5.13 -8.75
CA LEU A 341 -18.41 5.21 -7.98
C LEU A 341 -18.23 4.58 -6.60
N LEU A 342 -17.73 3.35 -6.54
CA LEU A 342 -17.49 2.64 -5.27
C LEU A 342 -16.41 3.30 -4.41
N LYS A 343 -15.43 3.97 -5.01
CA LYS A 343 -14.40 4.77 -4.31
C LYS A 343 -14.85 6.17 -3.92
N SER A 344 -16.06 6.60 -4.33
CA SER A 344 -16.55 7.94 -4.01
C SER A 344 -16.89 8.10 -2.54
N ASP A 345 -16.63 9.29 -1.99
CA ASP A 345 -16.91 9.61 -0.59
C ASP A 345 -18.39 9.50 -0.25
N ILE A 346 -19.27 9.73 -1.23
CA ILE A 346 -20.73 9.63 -1.09
C ILE A 346 -21.11 8.18 -0.81
N ILE A 347 -20.65 7.24 -1.61
CA ILE A 347 -20.97 5.81 -1.44
C ILE A 347 -20.31 5.28 -0.17
N HIS A 348 -19.07 5.65 0.11
CA HIS A 348 -18.37 5.21 1.32
C HIS A 348 -19.14 5.60 2.59
N LYS A 349 -19.57 6.86 2.71
CA LYS A 349 -20.39 7.33 3.84
C LYS A 349 -21.74 6.60 3.94
N GLN A 350 -22.39 6.29 2.83
CA GLN A 350 -23.64 5.55 2.85
C GLN A 350 -23.42 4.10 3.31
N TYR A 351 -22.35 3.47 2.87
CA TYR A 351 -22.01 2.11 3.31
C TYR A 351 -21.64 2.05 4.80
N GLU A 352 -20.94 3.04 5.32
CA GLU A 352 -20.67 3.15 6.76
C GLU A 352 -21.96 3.29 7.58
N MET A 353 -22.96 4.04 7.08
CA MET A 353 -24.26 4.19 7.76
C MET A 353 -25.12 2.90 7.70
N ILE A 354 -25.02 2.13 6.63
CA ILE A 354 -25.77 0.88 6.45
C ILE A 354 -25.09 -0.28 7.20
N ALA A 355 -23.78 -0.25 7.33
CA ALA A 355 -23.02 -1.33 7.95
C ALA A 355 -23.40 -1.50 9.43
N ASN A 356 -23.75 -2.72 9.80
CA ASN A 356 -24.18 -3.09 11.15
C ASN A 356 -23.02 -3.75 11.94
N GLY A 357 -22.99 -3.52 13.23
CA GLY A 357 -22.06 -4.18 14.18
C GLY A 357 -21.29 -3.21 15.06
N SER A 358 -21.33 -3.42 16.38
CA SER A 358 -20.67 -2.55 17.37
C SER A 358 -19.17 -2.83 17.52
N SER A 359 -18.72 -4.05 17.26
CA SER A 359 -17.30 -4.45 17.38
C SER A 359 -16.63 -4.72 16.01
N GLN A 360 -17.41 -5.14 15.02
CA GLN A 360 -16.94 -5.35 13.66
C GLN A 360 -18.08 -5.03 12.68
N GLN A 361 -17.88 -3.98 11.89
CA GLN A 361 -18.85 -3.60 10.86
C GLN A 361 -18.98 -4.72 9.83
N ASN A 362 -20.22 -4.95 9.36
CA ASN A 362 -20.54 -5.89 8.31
C ASN A 362 -21.58 -5.28 7.37
N LEU A 363 -21.28 -5.22 6.08
CA LEU A 363 -22.12 -4.69 5.03
C LEU A 363 -22.78 -5.85 4.28
N SER A 364 -24.13 -5.84 4.24
CA SER A 364 -24.87 -6.75 3.38
C SER A 364 -24.76 -6.29 1.92
N PRO A 365 -24.31 -7.15 0.98
CA PRO A 365 -24.32 -6.84 -0.45
C PRO A 365 -25.71 -6.37 -0.94
N ILE A 366 -26.77 -7.04 -0.50
CA ILE A 366 -28.15 -6.73 -0.90
C ILE A 366 -28.56 -5.33 -0.43
N GLU A 367 -28.20 -4.93 0.80
CA GLU A 367 -28.51 -3.59 1.30
C GLU A 367 -27.63 -2.53 0.62
N ALA A 368 -26.38 -2.85 0.33
CA ALA A 368 -25.48 -1.97 -0.41
C ALA A 368 -25.98 -1.66 -1.82
N GLU A 369 -26.53 -2.64 -2.52
CA GLU A 369 -27.09 -2.50 -3.86
C GLU A 369 -28.38 -1.68 -3.92
N LYS A 370 -29.10 -1.50 -2.79
CA LYS A 370 -30.31 -0.66 -2.71
C LYS A 370 -30.02 0.84 -2.66
N VAL A 371 -28.78 1.22 -2.45
CA VAL A 371 -28.40 2.64 -2.44
C VAL A 371 -28.79 3.29 -3.76
N ILE A 372 -29.45 4.45 -3.67
CA ILE A 372 -29.97 5.16 -4.84
C ILE A 372 -29.09 6.35 -5.16
N ILE A 373 -28.74 6.50 -6.42
CA ILE A 373 -27.93 7.62 -6.93
C ILE A 373 -28.62 8.33 -8.10
N ALA A 374 -28.20 9.55 -8.39
CA ALA A 374 -28.45 10.19 -9.66
C ALA A 374 -27.59 9.54 -10.74
N TYR A 375 -28.17 9.11 -11.83
CA TYR A 375 -27.49 8.30 -12.82
C TYR A 375 -27.91 8.66 -14.26
N ASN A 376 -26.94 8.64 -15.15
CA ASN A 376 -27.10 8.71 -16.58
C ASN A 376 -26.15 7.72 -17.25
N PRO A 377 -26.64 6.65 -17.91
CA PRO A 377 -25.80 5.61 -18.49
C PRO A 377 -24.88 6.10 -19.60
N GLU A 378 -25.31 7.07 -20.40
CA GLU A 378 -24.47 7.62 -21.49
C GLU A 378 -23.27 8.40 -20.94
N VAL A 379 -23.50 9.21 -19.89
CA VAL A 379 -22.43 9.96 -19.21
C VAL A 379 -21.48 8.99 -18.51
N ALA A 380 -21.99 7.93 -17.89
CA ALA A 380 -21.17 6.88 -17.25
C ALA A 380 -20.28 6.15 -18.27
N ILE A 381 -20.81 5.84 -19.46
CA ILE A 381 -20.02 5.22 -20.56
C ILE A 381 -18.96 6.21 -21.09
N LYS A 382 -19.33 7.47 -21.31
CA LYS A 382 -18.39 8.51 -21.76
C LYS A 382 -17.23 8.68 -20.77
N PHE A 383 -17.53 8.74 -19.48
CA PHE A 383 -16.51 8.79 -18.42
C PHE A 383 -15.61 7.55 -18.44
N SER A 384 -16.23 6.37 -18.52
CA SER A 384 -15.48 5.10 -18.56
C SER A 384 -14.56 5.04 -19.78
N THR A 385 -15.00 5.52 -20.92
CA THR A 385 -14.18 5.58 -22.15
C THR A 385 -13.00 6.54 -21.97
N LEU A 386 -13.27 7.75 -21.45
CA LEU A 386 -12.26 8.78 -21.18
C LEU A 386 -11.15 8.28 -20.23
N CYS A 387 -11.54 7.61 -19.14
CA CYS A 387 -10.61 7.15 -18.10
C CYS A 387 -10.15 5.70 -18.28
N SER A 388 -10.49 5.02 -19.39
CA SER A 388 -10.11 3.63 -19.61
C SER A 388 -8.60 3.41 -19.63
N GLU A 389 -7.85 4.29 -20.28
CA GLU A 389 -6.39 4.19 -20.36
C GLU A 389 -5.72 4.45 -19.01
N HIS A 390 -6.31 5.29 -18.14
CA HIS A 390 -5.82 5.47 -16.77
C HIS A 390 -5.87 4.13 -16.02
N LEU A 391 -7.02 3.46 -16.03
CA LEU A 391 -7.18 2.18 -15.33
C LEU A 391 -6.32 1.07 -15.94
N ASN A 392 -6.20 1.02 -17.28
CA ASN A 392 -5.36 0.06 -17.99
C ASN A 392 -3.89 0.22 -17.58
N THR A 393 -3.40 1.46 -17.54
CA THR A 393 -2.01 1.76 -17.13
C THR A 393 -1.78 1.40 -15.66
N ILE A 394 -2.71 1.75 -14.77
CA ILE A 394 -2.63 1.37 -13.34
C ILE A 394 -2.52 -0.15 -13.20
N VAL A 395 -3.41 -0.91 -13.85
CA VAL A 395 -3.38 -2.38 -13.78
C VAL A 395 -2.08 -2.96 -14.35
N SER A 396 -1.57 -2.39 -15.45
CA SER A 396 -0.31 -2.82 -16.06
C SER A 396 0.91 -2.53 -15.18
N ASN A 397 0.93 -1.39 -14.49
CA ASN A 397 2.03 -1.00 -13.60
C ASN A 397 2.05 -1.83 -12.31
N LEU A 398 0.89 -2.35 -11.87
CA LEU A 398 0.76 -3.21 -10.70
C LEU A 398 1.10 -4.68 -11.00
N ALA A 399 0.95 -5.13 -12.26
CA ALA A 399 1.23 -6.50 -12.72
C ALA A 399 2.72 -6.77 -12.87
#